data_69823040a14526a3bd41007450faf54d
#
_entry.id   69823040a14526a3bd41007450faf54d
#
_cell.length_a   1.000
_cell.length_b   1.000
_cell.length_c   1.000
_cell.angle_alpha   90.00
_cell.angle_beta   90.00
_cell.angle_gamma   90.00
#
_symmetry.space_group_name_H-M   'P 1'
#
loop_
_entity.id
_entity.type
_entity.pdbx_description
1 polymer ?
#
loop_
_entity_poly.entity_id
_entity_poly.type
_entity_poly.pdbx_seq_one_letter_code
_entity_poly.pdbx_strand_id
1 'polypeptide(L)'
;MKKYVLFAIVLTFIIGAPGMNIYSKFGTAWGPGSFKTNGERIYFTSTSDRDTRITYRGGLGMGMMMMHGRLTCASCHGPSGRGGKHVMHMQVMDAPDIRWSVLSEEESEHREEEGEEEGLEHKHSEYTLKMFKMAVNEGKHPDGKPLKKEMPRWRMSGKDLTDLADYLKSLL
;
A
#
# COMPACT_ATOMS: atom_id res chain seq x y z
N MET A 1 26.63 35.27 -43.35
CA MET A 1 27.14 34.54 -42.17
C MET A 1 26.38 34.81 -40.85
N LYS A 2 25.41 35.77 -40.79
CA LYS A 2 24.66 36.06 -39.55
C LYS A 2 23.39 35.26 -39.33
N LYS A 3 22.90 34.52 -40.33
CA LYS A 3 21.64 33.76 -40.23
C LYS A 3 21.76 32.34 -39.60
N TYR A 4 22.98 31.81 -39.55
CA TYR A 4 23.18 30.43 -39.01
C TYR A 4 23.49 30.42 -37.53
N VAL A 5 23.88 31.56 -36.93
CA VAL A 5 24.17 31.65 -35.48
C VAL A 5 22.87 31.65 -34.66
N LEU A 6 21.78 32.19 -35.18
CA LEU A 6 20.50 32.24 -34.51
C LEU A 6 19.81 30.83 -34.47
N PHE A 7 20.06 29.98 -35.48
CA PHE A 7 19.50 28.62 -35.50
C PHE A 7 20.21 27.65 -34.53
N ALA A 8 21.50 27.86 -34.27
CA ALA A 8 22.27 27.05 -33.35
C ALA A 8 21.87 27.30 -31.88
N ILE A 9 21.47 28.54 -31.53
CA ILE A 9 21.07 28.89 -30.17
C ILE A 9 19.70 28.36 -29.80
N VAL A 10 18.79 28.21 -30.78
CA VAL A 10 17.46 27.64 -30.54
C VAL A 10 17.52 26.12 -30.35
N LEU A 11 18.47 25.45 -31.05
CA LEU A 11 18.59 24.00 -30.95
C LEU A 11 19.24 23.52 -29.65
N THR A 12 20.12 24.32 -29.05
CA THR A 12 20.77 23.99 -27.79
C THR A 12 19.86 24.14 -26.56
N PHE A 13 18.79 24.92 -26.65
CA PHE A 13 17.81 25.05 -25.57
C PHE A 13 16.80 23.89 -25.48
N ILE A 14 16.68 23.09 -26.52
CA ILE A 14 15.73 21.95 -26.56
C ILE A 14 16.33 20.67 -25.96
N ILE A 15 17.67 20.55 -25.92
CA ILE A 15 18.34 19.31 -25.48
C ILE A 15 18.73 19.38 -23.99
N GLY A 16 18.62 20.54 -23.34
CA GLY A 16 19.07 20.76 -21.96
C GLY A 16 17.97 20.88 -20.90
N ALA A 17 16.72 20.56 -21.20
CA ALA A 17 15.71 20.46 -20.18
C ALA A 17 15.96 19.16 -19.38
N PRO A 18 16.33 19.23 -18.07
CA PRO A 18 16.37 18.04 -17.26
C PRO A 18 15.00 17.40 -17.35
N GLY A 19 14.95 16.11 -17.70
CA GLY A 19 13.73 15.37 -17.85
C GLY A 19 12.86 15.56 -16.62
N MET A 20 11.93 16.49 -16.70
CA MET A 20 10.91 16.66 -15.67
C MET A 20 10.07 15.40 -15.72
N ASN A 21 10.28 14.55 -14.74
CA ASN A 21 9.50 13.34 -14.52
C ASN A 21 8.04 13.77 -14.32
N ILE A 22 7.28 13.85 -15.41
CA ILE A 22 5.86 14.25 -15.41
C ILE A 22 5.00 13.31 -14.57
N TYR A 23 5.50 12.12 -14.24
CA TYR A 23 4.82 11.15 -13.38
C TYR A 23 4.74 11.57 -11.90
N SER A 24 5.51 12.56 -11.46
CA SER A 24 5.47 13.04 -10.07
C SER A 24 4.37 14.06 -9.78
N LYS A 25 3.64 14.53 -10.80
CA LYS A 25 2.60 15.57 -10.64
C LYS A 25 1.18 15.06 -10.46
N PHE A 26 0.93 13.78 -10.64
CA PHE A 26 -0.39 13.23 -10.35
C PHE A 26 -0.46 12.85 -8.89
N GLY A 27 -1.12 13.70 -8.11
CA GLY A 27 -1.50 13.40 -6.74
C GLY A 27 -2.29 12.10 -6.68
N THR A 28 -2.21 11.39 -5.58
CA THR A 28 -3.07 10.25 -5.28
C THR A 28 -4.36 10.76 -4.65
N ALA A 29 -5.38 9.91 -4.51
CA ALA A 29 -6.57 10.22 -3.73
C ALA A 29 -6.23 10.66 -2.28
N TRP A 30 -4.99 10.44 -1.84
CA TRP A 30 -4.48 10.71 -0.50
C TRP A 30 -3.52 11.89 -0.41
N GLY A 31 -3.30 12.65 -1.51
CA GLY A 31 -2.48 13.85 -1.50
C GLY A 31 -1.46 13.94 -2.63
N PRO A 32 -0.58 14.94 -2.60
CA PRO A 32 0.44 15.15 -3.62
C PRO A 32 1.41 13.97 -3.67
N GLY A 33 1.80 13.56 -4.86
CA GLY A 33 2.57 12.34 -5.15
C GLY A 33 4.05 12.36 -4.76
N SER A 34 4.46 13.13 -3.76
CA SER A 34 5.80 13.06 -3.19
C SER A 34 5.81 12.14 -1.98
N PHE A 35 6.54 11.05 -2.05
CA PHE A 35 6.66 10.06 -0.98
C PHE A 35 8.07 10.10 -0.40
N LYS A 36 8.17 10.00 0.92
CA LYS A 36 9.46 10.02 1.64
C LYS A 36 10.22 8.71 1.46
N THR A 37 9.50 7.60 1.32
CA THR A 37 10.07 6.25 1.19
C THR A 37 9.37 5.46 0.09
N ASN A 38 10.02 4.41 -0.42
CA ASN A 38 9.39 3.49 -1.35
C ASN A 38 8.22 2.74 -0.70
N GLY A 39 8.31 2.40 0.57
CA GLY A 39 7.22 1.78 1.33
C GLY A 39 5.98 2.65 1.39
N GLU A 40 6.14 3.95 1.66
CA GLU A 40 5.05 4.92 1.61
C GLU A 40 4.43 4.99 0.21
N ARG A 41 5.27 5.09 -0.83
CA ARG A 41 4.81 5.05 -2.23
C ARG A 41 3.98 3.80 -2.51
N ILE A 42 4.47 2.63 -2.15
CA ILE A 42 3.77 1.36 -2.36
C ILE A 42 2.42 1.37 -1.64
N TYR A 43 2.40 1.80 -0.39
CA TYR A 43 1.20 1.86 0.44
C TYR A 43 0.08 2.68 -0.19
N PHE A 44 0.41 3.87 -0.72
CA PHE A 44 -0.57 4.81 -1.29
C PHE A 44 -0.83 4.65 -2.79
N THR A 45 0.07 4.01 -3.54
CA THR A 45 -0.04 3.99 -5.01
C THR A 45 0.03 2.62 -5.64
N SER A 46 0.45 1.61 -4.89
CA SER A 46 0.78 0.28 -5.43
C SER A 46 1.81 0.33 -6.56
N THR A 47 2.74 1.28 -6.48
CA THR A 47 3.88 1.40 -7.40
C THR A 47 5.18 1.41 -6.62
N SER A 48 6.26 0.90 -7.23
CA SER A 48 7.61 0.94 -6.67
C SER A 48 8.45 1.99 -7.38
N ASP A 49 9.41 2.60 -6.68
CA ASP A 49 10.45 3.45 -7.26
C ASP A 49 11.58 2.64 -7.92
N ARG A 50 11.56 1.31 -7.79
CA ARG A 50 12.57 0.38 -8.34
C ARG A 50 12.22 -0.16 -9.72
N ASP A 51 11.28 0.44 -10.45
CA ASP A 51 10.76 -0.07 -11.73
C ASP A 51 10.24 -1.52 -11.66
N THR A 52 9.99 -2.05 -10.46
CA THR A 52 9.38 -3.35 -10.27
C THR A 52 7.87 -3.27 -10.43
N ARG A 53 7.32 -4.22 -11.18
CA ARG A 53 5.87 -4.26 -11.40
C ARG A 53 5.17 -4.86 -10.19
N ILE A 54 4.30 -4.07 -9.56
CA ILE A 54 3.38 -4.52 -8.53
C ILE A 54 2.04 -4.88 -9.18
N THR A 55 1.55 -6.09 -8.92
CA THR A 55 0.25 -6.57 -9.40
C THR A 55 -0.51 -7.21 -8.25
N TYR A 56 -1.80 -7.43 -8.41
CA TYR A 56 -2.62 -8.14 -7.43
C TYR A 56 -3.67 -9.01 -8.10
N ARG A 57 -4.21 -9.94 -7.34
CA ARG A 57 -5.34 -10.80 -7.71
C ARG A 57 -6.34 -10.88 -6.56
N GLY A 58 -7.61 -11.11 -6.87
CA GLY A 58 -8.69 -11.11 -5.87
C GLY A 58 -9.01 -9.70 -5.36
N GLY A 59 -9.59 -9.60 -4.20
CA GLY A 59 -10.14 -8.36 -3.67
C GLY A 59 -11.57 -8.12 -4.13
N LEU A 60 -12.08 -6.93 -3.93
CA LEU A 60 -13.40 -6.54 -4.40
C LEU A 60 -13.46 -6.59 -5.93
N GLY A 61 -14.47 -7.25 -6.45
CA GLY A 61 -14.60 -7.72 -7.82
C GLY A 61 -14.18 -6.76 -8.94
N MET A 62 -13.96 -7.34 -10.12
CA MET A 62 -13.42 -6.69 -11.33
C MET A 62 -14.11 -5.39 -11.79
N GLY A 63 -15.32 -5.09 -11.34
CA GLY A 63 -16.01 -3.82 -11.63
C GLY A 63 -15.31 -2.58 -11.11
N MET A 64 -14.44 -2.75 -10.11
CA MET A 64 -13.66 -1.67 -9.50
C MET A 64 -12.46 -1.22 -10.35
N MET A 65 -11.91 -2.13 -11.17
CA MET A 65 -10.79 -1.80 -12.06
C MET A 65 -11.14 -0.79 -13.16
N MET A 66 -12.40 -0.71 -13.54
CA MET A 66 -12.83 0.14 -14.66
C MET A 66 -13.17 1.57 -14.27
N MET A 67 -13.39 1.86 -12.99
CA MET A 67 -13.93 3.17 -12.65
C MET A 67 -12.94 4.20 -12.11
N HIS A 68 -11.96 3.88 -11.26
CA HIS A 68 -11.17 4.95 -10.63
C HIS A 68 -9.81 4.53 -10.07
N GLY A 69 -8.94 3.94 -10.85
CA GLY A 69 -7.53 3.83 -10.44
C GLY A 69 -7.14 2.50 -9.79
N ARG A 70 -5.88 2.40 -9.41
CA ARG A 70 -5.31 1.20 -8.80
C ARG A 70 -5.78 1.04 -7.36
N LEU A 71 -6.11 -0.19 -6.99
CA LEU A 71 -6.30 -0.54 -5.59
C LEU A 71 -4.98 -0.34 -4.83
N THR A 72 -5.03 0.19 -3.62
CA THR A 72 -3.88 0.47 -2.77
C THR A 72 -4.12 -0.06 -1.35
N CYS A 73 -3.07 -0.19 -0.55
CA CYS A 73 -3.23 -0.57 0.86
C CYS A 73 -4.09 0.47 1.60
N ALA A 74 -3.79 1.75 1.35
CA ALA A 74 -4.53 2.87 1.95
C ALA A 74 -6.02 2.88 1.60
N SER A 75 -6.44 2.29 0.47
CA SER A 75 -7.85 2.25 0.07
C SER A 75 -8.74 1.48 1.06
N CYS A 76 -8.15 0.51 1.77
CA CYS A 76 -8.86 -0.32 2.75
C CYS A 76 -8.41 -0.01 4.17
N HIS A 77 -7.10 0.12 4.39
CA HIS A 77 -6.52 0.30 5.73
C HIS A 77 -6.40 1.77 6.15
N GLY A 78 -6.87 2.71 5.30
CA GLY A 78 -6.81 4.14 5.57
C GLY A 78 -5.39 4.72 5.50
N PRO A 79 -5.24 6.05 5.58
CA PRO A 79 -3.94 6.71 5.44
C PRO A 79 -2.99 6.46 6.61
N SER A 80 -3.51 6.09 7.77
CA SER A 80 -2.75 5.82 9.00
C SER A 80 -2.56 4.34 9.30
N GLY A 81 -3.07 3.42 8.45
CA GLY A 81 -2.96 1.98 8.67
C GLY A 81 -3.91 1.40 9.71
N ARG A 82 -4.77 2.23 10.33
CA ARG A 82 -5.66 1.83 11.43
C ARG A 82 -6.87 1.00 10.99
N GLY A 83 -7.13 0.95 9.68
CA GLY A 83 -8.28 0.23 9.17
C GLY A 83 -9.62 0.85 9.58
N GLY A 84 -10.55 -0.03 9.94
CA GLY A 84 -11.90 0.33 10.40
C GLY A 84 -12.99 0.02 9.38
N LYS A 85 -14.22 0.31 9.77
CA LYS A 85 -15.40 0.08 8.92
C LYS A 85 -15.62 1.25 7.96
N HIS A 86 -15.71 0.96 6.69
CA HIS A 86 -16.05 1.95 5.67
C HIS A 86 -16.87 1.32 4.56
N VAL A 87 -17.61 2.15 3.82
CA VAL A 87 -18.41 1.71 2.69
C VAL A 87 -17.64 1.96 1.41
N MET A 88 -17.37 0.90 0.66
CA MET A 88 -16.75 0.99 -0.65
C MET A 88 -17.63 0.24 -1.67
N HIS A 89 -18.08 0.94 -2.70
CA HIS A 89 -18.98 0.37 -3.72
C HIS A 89 -20.19 -0.38 -3.16
N MET A 90 -20.91 0.23 -2.23
CA MET A 90 -22.10 -0.31 -1.56
C MET A 90 -21.85 -1.55 -0.70
N GLN A 91 -20.60 -1.92 -0.46
CA GLN A 91 -20.22 -2.97 0.47
C GLN A 91 -19.57 -2.37 1.71
N VAL A 92 -20.00 -2.84 2.87
CA VAL A 92 -19.32 -2.52 4.13
C VAL A 92 -18.05 -3.34 4.20
N MET A 93 -16.94 -2.67 4.29
CA MET A 93 -15.63 -3.26 4.51
C MET A 93 -15.19 -3.03 5.93
N ASP A 94 -14.58 -4.04 6.52
CA ASP A 94 -13.96 -3.97 7.83
C ASP A 94 -12.51 -4.42 7.68
N ALA A 95 -11.62 -3.45 7.56
CA ALA A 95 -10.21 -3.69 7.40
C ALA A 95 -9.52 -3.60 8.77
N PRO A 96 -8.65 -4.53 9.13
CA PRO A 96 -7.94 -4.49 10.40
C PRO A 96 -6.91 -3.35 10.44
N ASP A 97 -6.50 -2.98 11.65
CA ASP A 97 -5.29 -2.18 11.89
C ASP A 97 -4.06 -3.01 11.49
N ILE A 98 -3.21 -2.42 10.63
CA ILE A 98 -2.00 -3.07 10.11
C ILE A 98 -0.72 -2.32 10.45
N ARG A 99 -0.79 -1.39 11.41
CA ARG A 99 0.43 -0.79 11.95
C ARG A 99 1.30 -1.88 12.56
N TRP A 100 2.61 -1.75 12.38
CA TRP A 100 3.51 -2.80 12.85
C TRP A 100 3.44 -3.03 14.36
N SER A 101 3.23 -1.98 15.14
CA SER A 101 3.01 -2.09 16.59
C SER A 101 1.87 -3.06 16.93
N VAL A 102 0.76 -2.99 16.18
CA VAL A 102 -0.39 -3.89 16.39
C VAL A 102 -0.13 -5.30 15.85
N LEU A 103 0.54 -5.41 14.69
CA LEU A 103 0.85 -6.71 14.09
C LEU A 103 1.87 -7.51 14.90
N SER A 104 2.80 -6.85 15.61
CA SER A 104 3.88 -7.48 16.37
C SER A 104 3.62 -7.56 17.87
N GLU A 105 2.46 -7.14 18.35
CA GLU A 105 2.08 -7.32 19.74
C GLU A 105 1.84 -8.81 20.03
N GLU A 106 2.63 -9.39 20.93
CA GLU A 106 2.21 -10.58 21.65
C GLU A 106 1.01 -10.19 22.52
N GLU A 107 -0.07 -10.91 22.38
CA GLU A 107 -1.22 -10.76 23.28
C GLU A 107 -0.73 -11.03 24.71
N SER A 108 -0.44 -9.94 25.45
CA SER A 108 -0.19 -10.05 26.89
C SER A 108 -1.48 -10.58 27.52
N GLU A 109 -1.38 -11.77 28.07
CA GLU A 109 -2.39 -12.36 28.94
C GLU A 109 -2.71 -11.39 30.07
N HIS A 110 -3.72 -10.56 29.93
CA HIS A 110 -4.45 -9.91 31.04
C HIS A 110 -5.53 -8.99 30.44
N ARG A 111 -6.69 -9.59 30.21
CA ARG A 111 -7.94 -8.91 30.54
C ARG A 111 -9.04 -9.95 30.69
N GLU A 112 -9.14 -10.49 31.91
CA GLU A 112 -10.38 -11.01 32.40
C GLU A 112 -11.27 -9.80 32.78
N GLU A 113 -12.17 -9.43 31.88
CA GLU A 113 -13.38 -8.70 32.25
C GLU A 113 -14.54 -9.32 31.50
N GLU A 114 -15.47 -9.85 32.29
CA GLU A 114 -16.72 -10.49 31.89
C GLU A 114 -17.56 -9.53 31.04
N GLY A 115 -17.96 -9.96 29.86
CA GLY A 115 -18.90 -9.28 29.00
C GLY A 115 -19.16 -10.11 27.76
N GLU A 116 -20.21 -10.93 27.80
CA GLU A 116 -20.70 -11.72 26.65
C GLU A 116 -21.18 -10.76 25.54
N GLU A 117 -20.38 -10.55 24.52
CA GLU A 117 -20.84 -10.26 23.18
C GLU A 117 -19.94 -11.00 22.20
N GLU A 118 -20.56 -11.80 21.31
CA GLU A 118 -19.92 -12.57 20.23
C GLU A 118 -19.22 -11.63 19.22
N GLY A 119 -18.08 -11.07 19.62
CA GLY A 119 -17.11 -10.49 18.72
C GLY A 119 -16.03 -11.54 18.47
N LEU A 120 -15.91 -12.05 17.25
CA LEU A 120 -14.83 -12.93 16.84
C LEU A 120 -13.49 -12.20 17.07
N GLU A 121 -12.97 -12.30 18.29
CA GLU A 121 -11.60 -11.91 18.59
C GLU A 121 -10.66 -12.80 17.78
N HIS A 122 -10.09 -12.24 16.74
CA HIS A 122 -9.04 -12.89 16.00
C HIS A 122 -7.75 -12.85 16.81
N LYS A 123 -7.53 -13.91 17.57
CA LYS A 123 -6.26 -14.20 18.23
C LYS A 123 -5.16 -14.26 17.16
N HIS A 124 -4.38 -13.19 17.03
CA HIS A 124 -3.31 -13.11 16.04
C HIS A 124 -1.99 -13.48 16.72
N SER A 125 -1.36 -14.55 16.24
CA SER A 125 0.06 -14.78 16.52
C SER A 125 0.89 -13.62 15.98
N GLU A 126 1.92 -13.21 16.71
CA GLU A 126 2.86 -12.16 16.33
C GLU A 126 3.32 -12.27 14.88
N TYR A 127 3.25 -11.17 14.14
CA TYR A 127 3.73 -11.12 12.76
C TYR A 127 5.23 -10.91 12.69
N THR A 128 5.94 -11.88 12.20
CA THR A 128 7.31 -11.69 11.72
C THR A 128 7.31 -11.12 10.31
N LEU A 129 8.44 -10.56 9.85
CA LEU A 129 8.57 -10.10 8.46
C LEU A 129 8.27 -11.21 7.44
N LYS A 130 8.61 -12.48 7.75
CA LYS A 130 8.30 -13.62 6.89
C LYS A 130 6.79 -13.86 6.81
N MET A 131 6.09 -13.82 7.93
CA MET A 131 4.64 -13.99 8.00
C MET A 131 3.90 -12.84 7.33
N PHE A 132 4.37 -11.61 7.51
CA PHE A 132 3.87 -10.46 6.78
C PHE A 132 3.96 -10.64 5.25
N LYS A 133 5.11 -11.11 4.75
CA LYS A 133 5.29 -11.42 3.32
C LYS A 133 4.33 -12.51 2.85
N MET A 134 4.09 -13.53 3.66
CA MET A 134 3.08 -14.56 3.39
C MET A 134 1.67 -13.99 3.36
N ALA A 135 1.32 -13.15 4.32
CA ALA A 135 0.00 -12.52 4.38
C ALA A 135 -0.28 -11.68 3.13
N VAL A 136 0.66 -10.84 2.73
CA VAL A 136 0.51 -9.96 1.58
C VAL A 136 0.48 -10.73 0.26
N ASN A 137 1.37 -11.70 0.06
CA ASN A 137 1.51 -12.43 -1.21
C ASN A 137 0.53 -13.59 -1.35
N GLU A 138 0.34 -14.36 -0.28
CA GLU A 138 -0.42 -15.61 -0.30
C GLU A 138 -1.79 -15.47 0.37
N GLY A 139 -1.97 -14.45 1.20
CA GLY A 139 -3.18 -14.22 1.96
C GLY A 139 -3.38 -15.23 3.08
N LYS A 140 -2.34 -15.48 3.84
CA LYS A 140 -2.36 -16.37 4.99
C LYS A 140 -2.02 -15.62 6.27
N HIS A 141 -2.77 -15.88 7.31
CA HIS A 141 -2.44 -15.47 8.67
C HIS A 141 -1.19 -16.23 9.17
N PRO A 142 -0.54 -15.76 10.25
CA PRO A 142 0.57 -16.48 10.88
C PRO A 142 0.24 -17.91 11.29
N ASP A 143 -1.01 -18.19 11.67
CA ASP A 143 -1.52 -19.52 12.00
C ASP A 143 -1.84 -20.39 10.75
N GLY A 144 -1.58 -19.88 9.56
CA GLY A 144 -1.82 -20.55 8.28
C GLY A 144 -3.24 -20.45 7.74
N LYS A 145 -4.19 -19.86 8.48
CA LYS A 145 -5.55 -19.65 8.00
C LYS A 145 -5.59 -18.63 6.86
N PRO A 146 -6.55 -18.75 5.92
CA PRO A 146 -6.66 -17.77 4.84
C PRO A 146 -7.18 -16.43 5.36
N LEU A 147 -6.57 -15.34 4.90
CA LEU A 147 -7.12 -14.00 5.04
C LEU A 147 -8.46 -13.87 4.28
N LYS A 148 -9.30 -12.95 4.72
CA LYS A 148 -10.55 -12.61 4.03
C LYS A 148 -10.29 -12.41 2.53
N LYS A 149 -11.23 -12.86 1.69
CA LYS A 149 -11.10 -12.77 0.21
C LYS A 149 -11.13 -11.35 -0.31
N GLU A 150 -11.66 -10.42 0.47
CA GLU A 150 -11.72 -8.99 0.18
C GLU A 150 -10.32 -8.37 0.16
N MET A 151 -9.39 -8.87 0.96
CA MET A 151 -8.00 -8.45 0.87
C MET A 151 -7.35 -9.06 -0.37
N PRO A 152 -6.83 -8.26 -1.31
CA PRO A 152 -6.16 -8.80 -2.50
C PRO A 152 -4.84 -9.48 -2.14
N ARG A 153 -4.41 -10.38 -3.01
CA ARG A 153 -3.10 -11.04 -2.94
C ARG A 153 -2.15 -10.30 -3.85
N TRP A 154 -1.20 -9.62 -3.26
CA TRP A 154 -0.25 -8.78 -3.98
C TRP A 154 0.95 -9.59 -4.47
N ARG A 155 1.47 -9.21 -5.63
CA ARG A 155 2.73 -9.73 -6.13
C ARG A 155 3.70 -8.57 -6.28
N MET A 156 4.72 -8.55 -5.45
CA MET A 156 5.79 -7.55 -5.45
C MET A 156 7.12 -8.20 -5.04
N SER A 157 8.22 -7.50 -5.27
CA SER A 157 9.55 -8.01 -4.92
C SER A 157 9.73 -8.14 -3.40
N GLY A 158 10.66 -9.00 -2.98
CA GLY A 158 10.98 -9.14 -1.55
C GLY A 158 11.52 -7.86 -0.92
N LYS A 159 12.18 -7.00 -1.73
CA LYS A 159 12.65 -5.68 -1.29
C LYS A 159 11.48 -4.71 -1.11
N ASP A 160 10.53 -4.68 -2.03
CA ASP A 160 9.34 -3.85 -1.92
C ASP A 160 8.50 -4.24 -0.70
N LEU A 161 8.38 -5.55 -0.41
CA LEU A 161 7.71 -6.02 0.80
C LEU A 161 8.42 -5.59 2.08
N THR A 162 9.75 -5.55 2.07
CA THR A 162 10.53 -5.04 3.21
C THR A 162 10.30 -3.56 3.40
N ASP A 163 10.36 -2.77 2.32
CA ASP A 163 10.10 -1.32 2.38
C ASP A 163 8.68 -1.02 2.88
N LEU A 164 7.69 -1.80 2.42
CA LEU A 164 6.31 -1.67 2.89
C LEU A 164 6.21 -1.96 4.39
N ALA A 165 6.84 -3.03 4.89
CA ALA A 165 6.88 -3.34 6.31
C ALA A 165 7.56 -2.23 7.12
N ASP A 166 8.66 -1.67 6.62
CA ASP A 166 9.36 -0.56 7.29
C ASP A 166 8.52 0.71 7.32
N TYR A 167 7.71 0.96 6.28
CA TYR A 167 6.73 2.03 6.33
C TYR A 167 5.67 1.78 7.41
N LEU A 168 5.11 0.57 7.51
CA LEU A 168 4.12 0.22 8.55
C LEU A 168 4.69 0.36 9.97
N LYS A 169 5.99 0.11 10.18
CA LYS A 169 6.69 0.37 11.43
C LYS A 169 6.79 1.86 11.77
N SER A 170 6.75 2.73 10.78
CA SER A 170 6.80 4.18 10.99
C SER A 170 5.45 4.80 11.34
N LEU A 171 4.36 4.04 11.23
CA LEU A 171 3.02 4.49 11.58
C LEU A 171 2.78 4.40 13.09
N LEU A 172 2.30 5.49 13.69
CA LEU A 172 2.01 5.63 15.13
C LEU A 172 0.55 5.31 15.44
#